data_72ca18358e0a5e4aea65c9205e418a84
#
_entry.id   72ca18358e0a5e4aea65c9205e418a84
#
_cell.length_a   1.000
_cell.length_b   1.000
_cell.length_c   1.000
_cell.angle_alpha   90.00
_cell.angle_beta   90.00
_cell.angle_gamma   90.00
#
_symmetry.space_group_name_H-M   'P 1'
#
loop_
_entity.id
_entity.type
_entity.pdbx_description
1 polymer ?
#
loop_
_entity_poly.entity_id
_entity_poly.type
_entity_poly.pdbx_seq_one_letter_code
_entity_poly.pdbx_strand_id
1 'polypeptide(L)'
;FFFTQKTPSAILSGLVGSEMCIRDRYILGIESSCDDTSASILKNGRVLSNVIANQSIHKKYGGVVPELASRAHLSNIIPVVDSALKKSNVSVKEISAIAFTRGPGLMGSLIIGAEFAKGLGLSLNIPVIDVNHMQAHLLVHFIKNDLKKPSFPFLGVTISGGHTQFILVKDYFKMKILGQTLDDAIGEAFDKCGKKIGLGYPAGPEIDKLSKIGDELKFKFPLPKVKGDNISYSGTKTAFINFLHKEKTQNENFIDENLNDICASIQKNLIDNLLHEVESLSSENNLKTIVFGGGVSANSYLKKRLHIESKENDWDVFIPEPQYTTDNAA
;
A
#
# COMPACT_ATOMS: atom_id res chain seq x y z
N PHE A 1 -34.25 7.20 -9.64
CA PHE A 1 -33.31 8.34 -9.64
C PHE A 1 -31.96 7.81 -10.15
N PHE A 2 -31.65 8.07 -11.42
CA PHE A 2 -30.37 7.72 -12.00
C PHE A 2 -29.38 8.83 -11.65
N PHE A 3 -28.38 8.54 -10.82
CA PHE A 3 -27.23 9.42 -10.64
C PHE A 3 -26.39 9.36 -11.92
N THR A 4 -26.33 10.45 -12.69
CA THR A 4 -25.32 10.60 -13.73
C THR A 4 -23.98 10.82 -13.06
N GLN A 5 -23.18 9.77 -12.97
CA GLN A 5 -21.82 9.80 -12.50
C GLN A 5 -20.99 10.67 -13.45
N LYS A 6 -20.63 11.87 -13.04
CA LYS A 6 -19.66 12.67 -13.79
C LYS A 6 -18.30 11.99 -13.68
N THR A 7 -17.66 11.73 -14.81
CA THR A 7 -16.32 11.15 -14.83
C THR A 7 -15.31 12.06 -14.10
N PRO A 8 -14.28 11.51 -13.47
CA PRO A 8 -13.24 12.31 -12.78
C PRO A 8 -12.64 13.42 -13.64
N SER A 9 -12.49 13.19 -14.95
CA SER A 9 -12.06 14.19 -15.93
C SER A 9 -13.06 15.33 -16.14
N ALA A 10 -14.38 15.05 -16.06
CA ALA A 10 -15.41 16.09 -16.20
C ALA A 10 -15.50 16.99 -14.96
N ILE A 11 -15.15 16.48 -13.78
CA ILE A 11 -15.05 17.26 -12.55
C ILE A 11 -13.81 18.16 -12.59
N LEU A 12 -12.68 17.66 -13.09
CA LEU A 12 -11.45 18.44 -13.21
C LEU A 12 -11.49 19.47 -14.36
N SER A 13 -12.12 19.17 -15.51
CA SER A 13 -12.27 20.13 -16.61
C SER A 13 -13.23 21.26 -16.27
N GLY A 14 -14.26 21.02 -15.46
CA GLY A 14 -15.09 22.09 -14.88
C GLY A 14 -14.37 22.99 -13.87
N LEU A 15 -13.16 22.58 -13.43
CA LEU A 15 -12.30 23.30 -12.49
C LEU A 15 -11.27 24.22 -13.15
N VAL A 16 -11.08 24.13 -14.48
CA VAL A 16 -10.06 24.86 -15.25
C VAL A 16 -10.66 26.06 -16.03
N GLY A 17 -11.96 26.23 -16.03
CA GLY A 17 -12.65 27.12 -17.00
C GLY A 17 -13.40 28.30 -16.46
N SER A 18 -13.20 28.76 -15.22
CA SER A 18 -13.71 30.10 -14.81
C SER A 18 -12.84 30.68 -13.70
N GLU A 19 -12.51 31.94 -13.79
CA GLU A 19 -11.95 32.80 -12.73
C GLU A 19 -12.94 32.98 -11.56
N MET A 20 -13.61 31.92 -11.17
CA MET A 20 -14.48 31.94 -10.01
C MET A 20 -13.65 31.64 -8.79
N CYS A 21 -13.46 32.65 -7.95
CA CYS A 21 -12.87 32.68 -6.61
C CYS A 21 -12.28 31.33 -6.15
N ILE A 22 -10.97 31.28 -5.97
CA ILE A 22 -10.27 30.20 -5.30
C ILE A 22 -10.80 30.13 -3.86
N ARG A 23 -12.02 29.62 -3.67
CA ARG A 23 -12.48 29.21 -2.37
C ARG A 23 -11.64 28.03 -1.96
N ASP A 24 -11.05 28.12 -0.79
CA ASP A 24 -10.37 26.98 -0.15
C ASP A 24 -11.26 25.74 -0.24
N ARG A 25 -10.77 24.71 -0.93
CA ARG A 25 -11.53 23.46 -1.09
C ARG A 25 -11.04 22.46 -0.07
N TYR A 26 -11.94 22.07 0.82
CA TYR A 26 -11.70 20.98 1.76
C TYR A 26 -12.26 19.68 1.17
N ILE A 27 -11.44 18.66 1.12
CA ILE A 27 -11.83 17.30 0.68
C ILE A 27 -11.72 16.38 1.88
N LEU A 28 -12.77 15.62 2.14
CA LEU A 28 -12.76 14.51 3.07
C LEU A 28 -12.38 13.24 2.31
N GLY A 29 -11.23 12.64 2.64
CA GLY A 29 -10.83 11.31 2.17
C GLY A 29 -11.32 10.24 3.14
N ILE A 30 -11.74 9.06 2.62
CA ILE A 30 -12.20 7.90 3.38
C ILE A 30 -11.55 6.64 2.79
N GLU A 31 -10.83 5.88 3.62
CA GLU A 31 -10.23 4.60 3.27
C GLU A 31 -10.76 3.51 4.19
N SER A 32 -11.21 2.39 3.58
CA SER A 32 -11.74 1.22 4.29
C SER A 32 -11.55 -0.07 3.49
N SER A 33 -10.50 -0.19 2.69
CA SER A 33 -10.33 -1.30 1.75
C SER A 33 -10.01 -2.65 2.39
N CYS A 34 -9.38 -2.66 3.57
CA CYS A 34 -8.94 -3.90 4.23
C CYS A 34 -9.33 -3.92 5.72
N ASP A 35 -8.40 -3.63 6.62
CA ASP A 35 -8.60 -3.66 8.08
C ASP A 35 -8.37 -2.32 8.76
N ASP A 36 -7.78 -1.35 8.10
CA ASP A 36 -7.62 0.00 8.62
C ASP A 36 -8.78 0.92 8.21
N THR A 37 -9.41 1.56 9.19
CA THR A 37 -10.39 2.63 8.92
C THR A 37 -9.68 3.96 8.97
N SER A 38 -9.67 4.71 7.88
CA SER A 38 -9.00 6.01 7.86
C SER A 38 -9.87 7.13 7.31
N ALA A 39 -9.66 8.34 7.83
CA ALA A 39 -10.21 9.58 7.28
C ALA A 39 -9.16 10.68 7.30
N SER A 40 -9.15 11.50 6.25
CA SER A 40 -8.25 12.65 6.11
C SER A 40 -9.00 13.89 5.66
N ILE A 41 -8.49 15.06 6.05
CA ILE A 41 -8.94 16.35 5.51
C ILE A 41 -7.81 16.97 4.72
N LEU A 42 -8.08 17.24 3.45
CA LEU A 42 -7.13 17.91 2.57
C LEU A 42 -7.64 19.32 2.24
N LYS A 43 -6.73 20.29 2.24
CA LYS A 43 -6.99 21.67 1.77
C LYS A 43 -6.10 21.97 0.58
N ASN A 44 -6.68 22.15 -0.60
CA ASN A 44 -5.94 22.51 -1.82
C ASN A 44 -4.74 21.57 -2.12
N GLY A 45 -4.89 20.28 -1.80
CA GLY A 45 -3.87 19.22 -1.98
C GLY A 45 -2.84 19.11 -0.84
N ARG A 46 -2.97 19.88 0.25
CA ARG A 46 -2.20 19.70 1.49
C ARG A 46 -3.03 18.90 2.50
N VAL A 47 -2.43 17.95 3.17
CA VAL A 47 -3.06 17.19 4.25
C VAL A 47 -3.09 18.03 5.52
N LEU A 48 -4.27 18.28 6.06
CA LEU A 48 -4.47 18.97 7.34
C LEU A 48 -4.59 17.97 8.50
N SER A 49 -5.22 16.83 8.24
CA SER A 49 -5.32 15.73 9.21
C SER A 49 -5.36 14.41 8.47
N ASN A 50 -4.77 13.38 9.05
CA ASN A 50 -4.88 11.98 8.65
C ASN A 50 -5.04 11.14 9.91
N VAL A 51 -6.15 10.42 10.03
CA VAL A 51 -6.51 9.64 11.20
C VAL A 51 -6.74 8.21 10.78
N ILE A 52 -6.04 7.28 11.41
CA ILE A 52 -6.10 5.85 11.12
C ILE A 52 -6.50 5.11 12.40
N ALA A 53 -7.50 4.28 12.31
CA ALA A 53 -7.91 3.35 13.37
C ALA A 53 -7.60 1.91 12.94
N ASN A 54 -6.52 1.36 13.51
CA ASN A 54 -6.08 0.00 13.24
C ASN A 54 -6.94 -1.02 13.97
N GLN A 55 -7.14 -2.18 13.37
CA GLN A 55 -7.92 -3.27 13.92
C GLN A 55 -7.01 -4.36 14.50
N SER A 56 -6.58 -4.20 15.75
CA SER A 56 -5.67 -5.16 16.44
C SER A 56 -6.28 -6.56 16.63
N ILE A 57 -7.59 -6.71 16.46
CA ILE A 57 -8.29 -7.99 16.61
C ILE A 57 -7.73 -9.08 15.69
N HIS A 58 -7.27 -8.72 14.51
CA HIS A 58 -6.77 -9.65 13.49
C HIS A 58 -5.47 -10.37 13.90
N LYS A 59 -4.70 -9.79 14.84
CA LYS A 59 -3.50 -10.44 15.40
C LYS A 59 -3.80 -11.79 16.04
N LYS A 60 -4.99 -11.93 16.66
CA LYS A 60 -5.42 -13.17 17.31
C LYS A 60 -5.69 -14.30 16.31
N TYR A 61 -5.99 -13.97 15.05
CA TYR A 61 -6.32 -14.92 14.00
C TYR A 61 -5.16 -15.18 13.04
N GLY A 62 -4.06 -14.42 13.18
CA GLY A 62 -2.90 -14.52 12.31
C GLY A 62 -3.16 -14.10 10.87
N GLY A 63 -4.05 -13.14 10.68
CA GLY A 63 -4.44 -12.55 9.39
C GLY A 63 -5.81 -11.88 9.46
N VAL A 64 -6.13 -11.09 8.43
CA VAL A 64 -7.40 -10.36 8.36
C VAL A 64 -8.59 -11.31 8.22
N VAL A 65 -9.60 -11.13 9.06
CA VAL A 65 -10.89 -11.83 8.99
C VAL A 65 -11.93 -10.87 8.40
N PRO A 66 -12.40 -11.07 7.16
CA PRO A 66 -13.19 -10.08 6.42
C PRO A 66 -14.47 -9.61 7.14
N GLU A 67 -15.18 -10.51 7.81
CA GLU A 67 -16.39 -10.16 8.55
C GLU A 67 -16.09 -9.28 9.76
N LEU A 68 -15.02 -9.59 10.51
CA LEU A 68 -14.60 -8.77 11.65
C LEU A 68 -14.13 -7.39 11.19
N ALA A 69 -13.41 -7.33 10.05
CA ALA A 69 -12.97 -6.08 9.46
C ALA A 69 -14.18 -5.19 9.13
N SER A 70 -15.19 -5.72 8.45
CA SER A 70 -16.40 -4.97 8.10
C SER A 70 -17.13 -4.43 9.33
N ARG A 71 -17.29 -5.24 10.38
CA ARG A 71 -17.92 -4.81 11.63
C ARG A 71 -17.13 -3.71 12.34
N ALA A 72 -15.81 -3.81 12.32
CA ALA A 72 -14.96 -2.79 12.92
C ALA A 72 -15.01 -1.47 12.13
N HIS A 73 -15.06 -1.50 10.80
CA HIS A 73 -15.28 -0.31 9.98
C HIS A 73 -16.59 0.39 10.32
N LEU A 74 -17.70 -0.39 10.47
CA LEU A 74 -18.99 0.17 10.84
C LEU A 74 -18.94 0.92 12.20
N SER A 75 -18.20 0.41 13.15
CA SER A 75 -18.02 1.03 14.46
C SER A 75 -17.09 2.23 14.44
N ASN A 76 -16.04 2.19 13.58
CA ASN A 76 -14.94 3.15 13.60
C ASN A 76 -15.17 4.36 12.68
N ILE A 77 -15.97 4.23 11.61
CA ILE A 77 -16.00 5.25 10.55
C ILE A 77 -16.43 6.63 11.06
N ILE A 78 -17.48 6.70 11.89
CA ILE A 78 -17.95 7.97 12.46
C ILE A 78 -16.94 8.59 13.41
N PRO A 79 -16.41 7.88 14.43
CA PRO A 79 -15.36 8.43 15.30
C PRO A 79 -14.10 8.87 14.57
N VAL A 80 -13.68 8.16 13.52
CA VAL A 80 -12.48 8.48 12.74
C VAL A 80 -12.70 9.76 11.93
N VAL A 81 -13.84 9.89 11.25
CA VAL A 81 -14.20 11.12 10.52
C VAL A 81 -14.34 12.32 11.46
N ASP A 82 -15.03 12.18 12.59
CA ASP A 82 -15.15 13.24 13.58
C ASP A 82 -13.78 13.68 14.12
N SER A 83 -12.89 12.71 14.40
CA SER A 83 -11.52 13.00 14.81
C SER A 83 -10.71 13.74 13.74
N ALA A 84 -10.88 13.37 12.46
CA ALA A 84 -10.19 14.05 11.36
C ALA A 84 -10.65 15.50 11.21
N LEU A 85 -11.95 15.76 11.29
CA LEU A 85 -12.54 17.11 11.28
C LEU A 85 -12.04 17.95 12.46
N LYS A 86 -12.07 17.40 13.67
CA LYS A 86 -11.59 18.09 14.87
C LYS A 86 -10.11 18.44 14.81
N LYS A 87 -9.26 17.49 14.37
CA LYS A 87 -7.80 17.70 14.24
C LYS A 87 -7.46 18.75 13.19
N SER A 88 -8.24 18.86 12.12
CA SER A 88 -8.06 19.86 11.07
C SER A 88 -8.68 21.22 11.41
N ASN A 89 -9.48 21.31 12.47
CA ASN A 89 -10.32 22.46 12.82
C ASN A 89 -11.25 22.90 11.67
N VAL A 90 -11.82 21.92 10.97
CA VAL A 90 -12.72 22.12 9.83
C VAL A 90 -14.11 21.62 10.17
N SER A 91 -15.14 22.42 9.92
CA SER A 91 -16.52 22.00 10.08
C SER A 91 -16.95 21.07 8.93
N VAL A 92 -17.79 20.09 9.20
CA VAL A 92 -18.35 19.21 8.17
C VAL A 92 -19.07 19.99 7.05
N LYS A 93 -19.64 21.17 7.36
CA LYS A 93 -20.32 22.04 6.39
C LYS A 93 -19.36 22.75 5.43
N GLU A 94 -18.06 22.80 5.74
CA GLU A 94 -17.04 23.39 4.89
C GLU A 94 -16.48 22.41 3.87
N ILE A 95 -16.79 21.11 4.02
CA ILE A 95 -16.37 20.07 3.07
C ILE A 95 -17.00 20.33 1.70
N SER A 96 -16.14 20.36 0.68
CA SER A 96 -16.52 20.66 -0.72
C SER A 96 -16.71 19.38 -1.56
N ALA A 97 -16.09 18.26 -1.17
CA ALA A 97 -16.22 16.96 -1.82
C ALA A 97 -15.78 15.85 -0.86
N ILE A 98 -16.25 14.63 -1.13
CA ILE A 98 -15.82 13.41 -0.41
C ILE A 98 -15.18 12.49 -1.41
N ALA A 99 -13.94 12.05 -1.13
CA ALA A 99 -13.26 11.00 -1.86
C ALA A 99 -13.31 9.69 -1.04
N PHE A 100 -13.61 8.56 -1.67
CA PHE A 100 -13.64 7.27 -0.97
C PHE A 100 -13.01 6.18 -1.81
N THR A 101 -12.42 5.19 -1.17
CA THR A 101 -11.83 4.04 -1.84
C THR A 101 -12.92 3.13 -2.40
N ARG A 102 -12.96 3.02 -3.75
CA ARG A 102 -13.86 2.11 -4.46
C ARG A 102 -13.37 0.67 -4.41
N GLY A 103 -12.06 0.47 -4.37
CA GLY A 103 -11.38 -0.81 -4.48
C GLY A 103 -10.08 -0.74 -5.29
N PRO A 104 -9.35 -1.87 -5.40
CA PRO A 104 -9.69 -3.20 -4.85
C PRO A 104 -9.63 -3.25 -3.32
N GLY A 105 -10.21 -4.31 -2.74
CA GLY A 105 -10.23 -4.54 -1.29
C GLY A 105 -11.31 -5.54 -0.88
N LEU A 106 -11.49 -5.71 0.42
CA LEU A 106 -12.52 -6.59 0.98
C LEU A 106 -13.92 -5.99 0.76
N MET A 107 -14.78 -6.70 0.07
CA MET A 107 -16.10 -6.20 -0.35
C MET A 107 -16.90 -5.61 0.81
N GLY A 108 -16.99 -6.30 1.95
CA GLY A 108 -17.73 -5.82 3.11
C GLY A 108 -17.16 -4.54 3.72
N SER A 109 -15.84 -4.42 3.74
CA SER A 109 -15.12 -3.23 4.21
C SER A 109 -15.33 -2.04 3.26
N LEU A 110 -15.18 -2.25 1.95
CA LEU A 110 -15.41 -1.24 0.92
C LEU A 110 -16.83 -0.68 0.94
N ILE A 111 -17.85 -1.53 1.13
CA ILE A 111 -19.26 -1.12 1.20
C ILE A 111 -19.46 -0.12 2.35
N ILE A 112 -18.85 -0.34 3.52
CA ILE A 112 -19.05 0.57 4.66
C ILE A 112 -18.54 1.98 4.33
N GLY A 113 -17.32 2.12 3.81
CA GLY A 113 -16.77 3.42 3.42
C GLY A 113 -17.57 4.09 2.30
N ALA A 114 -17.95 3.32 1.28
CA ALA A 114 -18.70 3.81 0.13
C ALA A 114 -20.09 4.32 0.52
N GLU A 115 -20.86 3.56 1.30
CA GLU A 115 -22.21 3.96 1.71
C GLU A 115 -22.18 5.12 2.70
N PHE A 116 -21.20 5.17 3.61
CA PHE A 116 -20.98 6.34 4.46
C PHE A 116 -20.68 7.60 3.62
N ALA A 117 -19.76 7.51 2.67
CA ALA A 117 -19.40 8.63 1.79
C ALA A 117 -20.60 9.13 0.98
N LYS A 118 -21.37 8.21 0.38
CA LYS A 118 -22.58 8.54 -0.39
C LYS A 118 -23.66 9.18 0.48
N GLY A 119 -23.94 8.61 1.67
CA GLY A 119 -24.94 9.14 2.61
C GLY A 119 -24.58 10.55 3.07
N LEU A 120 -23.31 10.77 3.44
CA LEU A 120 -22.84 12.09 3.87
C LEU A 120 -22.85 13.09 2.70
N GLY A 121 -22.39 12.69 1.51
CA GLY A 121 -22.41 13.53 0.30
C GLY A 121 -23.82 13.96 -0.09
N LEU A 122 -24.79 13.05 -0.01
CA LEU A 122 -26.20 13.35 -0.24
C LEU A 122 -26.74 14.35 0.80
N SER A 123 -26.43 14.12 2.07
CA SER A 123 -26.87 14.99 3.17
C SER A 123 -26.33 16.43 3.05
N LEU A 124 -25.08 16.58 2.59
CA LEU A 124 -24.42 17.88 2.42
C LEU A 124 -24.63 18.50 1.02
N ASN A 125 -25.24 17.76 0.11
CA ASN A 125 -25.41 18.13 -1.31
C ASN A 125 -24.07 18.48 -1.98
N ILE A 126 -23.03 17.64 -1.78
CA ILE A 126 -21.69 17.79 -2.33
C ILE A 126 -21.30 16.54 -3.15
N PRO A 127 -20.36 16.69 -4.12
CA PRO A 127 -19.91 15.57 -4.95
C PRO A 127 -19.19 14.52 -4.15
N VAL A 128 -19.37 13.26 -4.57
CA VAL A 128 -18.68 12.07 -4.05
C VAL A 128 -17.84 11.48 -5.18
N ILE A 129 -16.56 11.23 -4.92
CA ILE A 129 -15.55 10.81 -5.90
C ILE A 129 -15.03 9.43 -5.50
N ASP A 130 -15.12 8.48 -6.41
CA ASP A 130 -14.52 7.17 -6.22
C ASP A 130 -13.03 7.16 -6.59
N VAL A 131 -12.21 6.54 -5.74
CA VAL A 131 -10.75 6.46 -5.90
C VAL A 131 -10.32 4.99 -5.96
N ASN A 132 -9.43 4.67 -6.91
CA ASN A 132 -8.82 3.36 -6.96
C ASN A 132 -7.69 3.28 -5.91
N HIS A 133 -7.76 2.28 -5.03
CA HIS A 133 -6.81 2.05 -3.94
C HIS A 133 -5.35 1.95 -4.39
N MET A 134 -5.09 1.19 -5.46
CA MET A 134 -3.72 0.98 -5.97
C MET A 134 -3.14 2.26 -6.59
N GLN A 135 -3.99 3.05 -7.26
CA GLN A 135 -3.58 4.34 -7.80
C GLN A 135 -3.27 5.34 -6.67
N ALA A 136 -4.08 5.33 -5.61
CA ALA A 136 -3.86 6.19 -4.45
C ALA A 136 -2.49 5.96 -3.80
N HIS A 137 -2.05 4.70 -3.65
CA HIS A 137 -0.72 4.36 -3.15
C HIS A 137 0.44 4.97 -3.96
N LEU A 138 0.27 5.18 -5.27
CA LEU A 138 1.27 5.84 -6.11
C LEU A 138 1.11 7.36 -6.12
N LEU A 139 -0.14 7.85 -6.08
CA LEU A 139 -0.43 9.28 -6.16
C LEU A 139 -0.14 10.04 -4.85
N VAL A 140 0.06 9.35 -3.74
CA VAL A 140 0.47 9.94 -2.46
C VAL A 140 1.73 10.82 -2.57
N HIS A 141 2.62 10.53 -3.51
CA HIS A 141 3.81 11.33 -3.78
C HIS A 141 3.51 12.72 -4.33
N PHE A 142 2.27 12.98 -4.77
CA PHE A 142 1.84 14.28 -5.28
C PHE A 142 1.13 15.16 -4.24
N ILE A 143 1.01 14.70 -2.99
CA ILE A 143 0.59 15.55 -1.87
C ILE A 143 1.46 16.81 -1.85
N LYS A 144 0.82 17.98 -1.76
CA LYS A 144 1.53 19.25 -1.73
C LYS A 144 2.32 19.42 -0.42
N ASN A 145 3.60 19.22 -0.51
CA ASN A 145 4.62 19.45 0.51
C ASN A 145 5.88 19.95 -0.20
N ASP A 146 6.96 20.18 0.53
CA ASP A 146 8.23 20.70 -0.01
C ASP A 146 9.14 19.60 -0.60
N LEU A 147 8.68 18.34 -0.65
CA LEU A 147 9.44 17.22 -1.21
C LEU A 147 9.40 17.23 -2.74
N LYS A 148 10.48 16.70 -3.34
CA LYS A 148 10.56 16.44 -4.78
C LYS A 148 9.40 15.53 -5.20
N LYS A 149 8.79 15.79 -6.34
CA LYS A 149 7.72 14.97 -6.93
C LYS A 149 8.27 14.12 -8.06
N PRO A 150 7.73 12.90 -8.25
CA PRO A 150 8.09 12.09 -9.41
C PRO A 150 7.64 12.75 -10.72
N SER A 151 8.46 12.60 -11.74
CA SER A 151 8.10 13.06 -13.11
C SER A 151 7.46 11.92 -13.90
N PHE A 152 6.45 12.23 -14.69
CA PHE A 152 5.86 11.28 -15.64
C PHE A 152 6.72 11.14 -16.92
N PRO A 153 6.76 9.97 -17.58
CA PRO A 153 6.22 8.70 -17.08
C PRO A 153 7.12 8.06 -16.02
N PHE A 154 6.55 7.19 -15.18
CA PHE A 154 7.31 6.43 -14.20
C PHE A 154 6.82 4.99 -14.04
N LEU A 155 7.67 4.12 -13.50
CA LEU A 155 7.30 2.79 -13.05
C LEU A 155 6.79 2.87 -11.61
N GLY A 156 5.50 2.65 -11.42
CA GLY A 156 4.88 2.50 -10.12
C GLY A 156 4.99 1.05 -9.63
N VAL A 157 5.43 0.86 -8.39
CA VAL A 157 5.58 -0.45 -7.73
C VAL A 157 4.76 -0.44 -6.46
N THR A 158 3.59 -1.07 -6.50
CA THR A 158 2.72 -1.18 -5.32
C THR A 158 2.97 -2.51 -4.61
N ILE A 159 3.36 -2.47 -3.35
CA ILE A 159 3.77 -3.60 -2.53
C ILE A 159 3.13 -3.53 -1.14
N SER A 160 2.14 -4.38 -0.92
CA SER A 160 1.36 -4.44 0.32
C SER A 160 1.15 -5.87 0.80
N GLY A 161 0.35 -6.05 1.84
CA GLY A 161 -0.09 -7.37 2.32
C GLY A 161 -0.94 -8.12 1.30
N GLY A 162 -1.71 -7.42 0.47
CA GLY A 162 -2.65 -8.02 -0.49
C GLY A 162 -2.25 -7.86 -1.95
N HIS A 163 -1.31 -6.99 -2.29
CA HIS A 163 -0.99 -6.69 -3.68
C HIS A 163 0.51 -6.56 -3.93
N THR A 164 0.94 -7.01 -5.11
CA THR A 164 2.24 -6.70 -5.71
C THR A 164 2.01 -6.45 -7.19
N GLN A 165 2.15 -5.20 -7.65
CA GLN A 165 1.89 -4.80 -9.03
C GLN A 165 2.94 -3.82 -9.53
N PHE A 166 3.24 -3.92 -10.82
CA PHE A 166 4.10 -3.02 -11.58
C PHE A 166 3.23 -2.25 -12.57
N ILE A 167 3.29 -0.94 -12.53
CA ILE A 167 2.33 -0.05 -13.20
C ILE A 167 3.09 1.01 -13.99
N LEU A 168 2.90 1.07 -15.30
CA LEU A 168 3.35 2.22 -16.10
C LEU A 168 2.40 3.38 -15.88
N VAL A 169 2.88 4.44 -15.27
CA VAL A 169 2.11 5.65 -15.00
C VAL A 169 2.55 6.75 -15.95
N LYS A 170 1.67 7.12 -16.88
CA LYS A 170 1.93 8.15 -17.90
C LYS A 170 1.43 9.53 -17.48
N ASP A 171 0.37 9.59 -16.71
CA ASP A 171 -0.17 10.76 -16.03
C ASP A 171 -1.09 10.31 -14.88
N TYR A 172 -1.71 11.24 -14.16
CA TYR A 172 -2.58 10.98 -13.00
C TYR A 172 -3.73 9.98 -13.29
N PHE A 173 -4.17 9.88 -14.53
CA PHE A 173 -5.33 9.07 -14.94
C PHE A 173 -4.99 7.99 -15.98
N LYS A 174 -3.75 7.98 -16.51
CA LYS A 174 -3.30 7.02 -17.53
C LYS A 174 -2.29 6.07 -16.93
N MET A 175 -2.80 5.00 -16.36
CA MET A 175 -2.05 3.95 -15.72
C MET A 175 -2.32 2.61 -16.42
N LYS A 176 -1.25 1.84 -16.65
CA LYS A 176 -1.32 0.50 -17.27
C LYS A 176 -0.55 -0.47 -16.41
N ILE A 177 -1.19 -1.54 -15.96
CA ILE A 177 -0.51 -2.65 -15.29
C ILE A 177 0.39 -3.31 -16.33
N LEU A 178 1.68 -3.43 -16.03
CA LEU A 178 2.67 -4.18 -16.80
C LEU A 178 2.72 -5.62 -16.31
N GLY A 179 2.86 -5.81 -14.99
CA GLY A 179 2.91 -7.11 -14.35
C GLY A 179 2.36 -7.08 -12.94
N GLN A 180 2.14 -8.27 -12.39
CA GLN A 180 1.66 -8.43 -11.02
C GLN A 180 2.05 -9.80 -10.46
N THR A 181 1.85 -9.98 -9.16
CA THR A 181 2.00 -11.33 -8.60
C THR A 181 0.93 -12.28 -9.14
N LEU A 182 1.35 -13.51 -9.41
CA LEU A 182 0.45 -14.59 -9.87
C LEU A 182 -0.13 -15.40 -8.69
N ASP A 183 0.40 -15.19 -7.50
CA ASP A 183 0.02 -15.94 -6.30
C ASP A 183 0.05 -15.03 -5.05
N ASP A 184 0.91 -15.31 -4.07
CA ASP A 184 1.00 -14.49 -2.86
C ASP A 184 1.54 -13.09 -3.19
N ALA A 185 1.00 -12.04 -2.55
CA ALA A 185 1.66 -10.75 -2.52
C ALA A 185 2.94 -10.82 -1.67
N ILE A 186 3.88 -9.90 -1.89
CA ILE A 186 5.15 -9.90 -1.14
C ILE A 186 4.94 -9.80 0.37
N GLY A 187 4.00 -8.94 0.83
CA GLY A 187 3.67 -8.81 2.25
C GLY A 187 3.05 -10.10 2.81
N GLU A 188 2.16 -10.75 2.06
CA GLU A 188 1.59 -12.05 2.40
C GLU A 188 2.67 -13.14 2.47
N ALA A 189 3.66 -13.11 1.58
CA ALA A 189 4.79 -14.03 1.62
C ALA A 189 5.64 -13.84 2.89
N PHE A 190 5.89 -12.58 3.30
CA PHE A 190 6.51 -12.27 4.60
C PHE A 190 5.71 -12.86 5.76
N ASP A 191 4.41 -12.64 5.80
CA ASP A 191 3.55 -13.10 6.89
C ASP A 191 3.47 -14.63 6.96
N LYS A 192 3.34 -15.30 5.80
CA LYS A 192 3.31 -16.75 5.72
C LYS A 192 4.64 -17.40 6.13
N CYS A 193 5.77 -16.82 5.73
CA CYS A 193 7.10 -17.27 6.15
C CYS A 193 7.31 -17.03 7.66
N GLY A 194 6.98 -15.83 8.15
CA GLY A 194 7.09 -15.48 9.56
C GLY A 194 6.27 -16.38 10.47
N LYS A 195 5.05 -16.71 10.08
CA LYS A 195 4.20 -17.67 10.81
C LYS A 195 4.85 -19.04 10.97
N LYS A 196 5.65 -19.50 9.98
CA LYS A 196 6.34 -20.81 10.04
C LYS A 196 7.53 -20.83 10.99
N ILE A 197 8.08 -19.67 11.32
CA ILE A 197 9.17 -19.51 12.29
C ILE A 197 8.68 -18.95 13.63
N GLY A 198 7.36 -18.97 13.88
CA GLY A 198 6.77 -18.61 15.17
C GLY A 198 6.54 -17.12 15.39
N LEU A 199 6.70 -16.27 14.35
CA LEU A 199 6.42 -14.84 14.47
C LEU A 199 4.92 -14.56 14.39
N GLY A 200 4.50 -13.46 15.06
CA GLY A 200 3.13 -13.01 15.07
C GLY A 200 2.69 -12.34 13.75
N TYR A 201 1.45 -11.90 13.69
CA TYR A 201 0.91 -11.13 12.57
C TYR A 201 0.78 -9.64 12.92
N PRO A 202 1.16 -8.72 12.03
CA PRO A 202 1.91 -8.93 10.78
C PRO A 202 3.38 -9.28 11.05
N ALA A 203 3.94 -10.22 10.28
CA ALA A 203 5.31 -10.72 10.49
C ALA A 203 6.38 -9.88 9.78
N GLY A 204 6.01 -9.17 8.70
CA GLY A 204 6.95 -8.37 7.91
C GLY A 204 7.82 -7.42 8.74
N PRO A 205 7.25 -6.56 9.62
CA PRO A 205 8.03 -5.65 10.47
C PRO A 205 8.97 -6.36 11.45
N GLU A 206 8.56 -7.53 11.98
CA GLU A 206 9.40 -8.29 12.92
C GLU A 206 10.55 -8.98 12.17
N ILE A 207 10.30 -9.53 10.98
CA ILE A 207 11.36 -10.06 10.10
C ILE A 207 12.36 -8.95 9.78
N ASP A 208 11.90 -7.75 9.41
CA ASP A 208 12.77 -6.61 9.11
C ASP A 208 13.64 -6.19 10.31
N LYS A 209 13.10 -6.29 11.53
CA LYS A 209 13.83 -6.00 12.75
C LYS A 209 14.89 -7.06 13.06
N LEU A 210 14.52 -8.35 13.01
CA LEU A 210 15.41 -9.48 13.33
C LEU A 210 16.53 -9.63 12.30
N SER A 211 16.24 -9.39 11.02
CA SER A 211 17.20 -9.50 9.92
C SER A 211 18.39 -8.54 10.02
N LYS A 212 18.28 -7.44 10.79
CA LYS A 212 19.35 -6.45 10.93
C LYS A 212 20.63 -6.99 11.55
N ILE A 213 20.52 -8.06 12.32
CA ILE A 213 21.64 -8.70 13.03
C ILE A 213 21.93 -10.12 12.52
N GLY A 214 21.21 -10.55 11.47
CA GLY A 214 21.39 -11.86 10.84
C GLY A 214 22.29 -11.80 9.61
N ASP A 215 22.83 -12.98 9.24
CA ASP A 215 23.56 -13.18 8.00
C ASP A 215 22.59 -13.47 6.84
N GLU A 216 22.47 -12.53 5.93
CA GLU A 216 21.57 -12.62 4.76
C GLU A 216 22.02 -13.64 3.70
N LEU A 217 23.26 -14.15 3.78
CA LEU A 217 23.84 -15.11 2.84
C LEU A 217 23.89 -16.55 3.37
N LYS A 218 23.55 -16.75 4.64
CA LYS A 218 23.65 -18.04 5.33
C LYS A 218 22.76 -19.10 4.70
N PHE A 219 21.54 -18.75 4.34
CA PHE A 219 20.58 -19.68 3.71
C PHE A 219 20.17 -19.17 2.34
N LYS A 220 20.11 -20.07 1.35
CA LYS A 220 19.78 -19.72 -0.03
C LYS A 220 18.44 -20.34 -0.43
N PHE A 221 17.56 -19.53 -0.97
CA PHE A 221 16.27 -19.95 -1.51
C PHE A 221 16.22 -19.67 -3.02
N PRO A 222 15.51 -20.51 -3.80
CA PRO A 222 15.38 -20.28 -5.24
C PRO A 222 14.54 -19.04 -5.52
N LEU A 223 14.87 -18.37 -6.62
CA LEU A 223 13.99 -17.36 -7.21
C LEU A 223 13.04 -18.06 -8.19
N PRO A 224 11.72 -17.92 -8.06
CA PRO A 224 10.75 -18.50 -8.97
C PRO A 224 10.93 -17.92 -10.38
N LYS A 225 10.92 -18.78 -11.40
CA LYS A 225 10.89 -18.35 -12.80
C LYS A 225 9.45 -18.27 -13.28
N VAL A 226 9.00 -17.09 -13.63
CA VAL A 226 7.66 -16.82 -14.15
C VAL A 226 7.76 -16.35 -15.61
N LYS A 227 6.74 -16.61 -16.42
CA LYS A 227 6.70 -16.10 -17.81
C LYS A 227 6.13 -14.68 -17.84
N GLY A 228 6.75 -13.84 -18.69
CA GLY A 228 6.36 -12.43 -18.87
C GLY A 228 6.69 -11.59 -17.65
N ASP A 229 6.08 -10.45 -17.55
CA ASP A 229 6.35 -9.35 -16.60
C ASP A 229 5.70 -9.57 -15.22
N ASN A 230 5.41 -10.81 -14.86
CA ASN A 230 4.77 -11.17 -13.61
C ASN A 230 5.78 -11.70 -12.61
N ILE A 231 5.41 -11.70 -11.33
CA ILE A 231 6.22 -12.20 -10.23
C ILE A 231 5.46 -13.31 -9.47
N SER A 232 6.18 -14.20 -8.79
CA SER A 232 5.63 -15.24 -7.92
C SER A 232 6.44 -15.34 -6.64
N TYR A 233 5.76 -15.62 -5.53
CA TYR A 233 6.38 -15.85 -4.22
C TYR A 233 6.08 -17.24 -3.64
N SER A 234 5.10 -17.96 -4.20
CA SER A 234 4.68 -19.27 -3.69
C SER A 234 5.78 -20.34 -3.78
N GLY A 235 6.61 -20.27 -4.82
CA GLY A 235 7.77 -21.16 -4.99
C GLY A 235 8.82 -20.97 -3.90
N THR A 236 9.19 -19.72 -3.61
CA THR A 236 10.11 -19.37 -2.51
C THR A 236 9.53 -19.83 -1.17
N LYS A 237 8.27 -19.54 -0.88
CA LYS A 237 7.58 -19.96 0.34
C LYS A 237 7.63 -21.48 0.51
N THR A 238 7.34 -22.23 -0.54
CA THR A 238 7.37 -23.70 -0.49
C THR A 238 8.78 -24.23 -0.21
N ALA A 239 9.78 -23.70 -0.89
CA ALA A 239 11.18 -24.04 -0.65
C ALA A 239 11.61 -23.71 0.78
N PHE A 240 11.21 -22.56 1.31
CA PHE A 240 11.44 -22.13 2.68
C PHE A 240 10.84 -23.09 3.71
N ILE A 241 9.57 -23.49 3.52
CA ILE A 241 8.89 -24.44 4.41
C ILE A 241 9.58 -25.81 4.40
N ASN A 242 9.93 -26.30 3.21
CA ASN A 242 10.62 -27.57 3.07
C ASN A 242 12.02 -27.53 3.72
N PHE A 243 12.73 -26.43 3.57
CA PHE A 243 14.01 -26.20 4.24
C PHE A 243 13.86 -26.28 5.76
N LEU A 244 12.91 -25.52 6.34
CA LEU A 244 12.67 -25.54 7.79
C LEU A 244 12.32 -26.95 8.29
N HIS A 245 11.49 -27.66 7.56
CA HIS A 245 11.13 -29.06 7.91
C HIS A 245 12.35 -29.98 7.97
N LYS A 246 13.21 -29.91 6.94
CA LYS A 246 14.44 -30.69 6.87
C LYS A 246 15.38 -30.41 8.03
N GLU A 247 15.65 -29.13 8.30
CA GLU A 247 16.58 -28.73 9.35
C GLU A 247 16.03 -29.06 10.76
N LYS A 248 14.74 -28.88 11.01
CA LYS A 248 14.09 -29.25 12.26
C LYS A 248 14.13 -30.76 12.54
N THR A 249 14.15 -31.60 11.50
CA THR A 249 14.28 -33.03 11.67
C THR A 249 15.66 -33.43 12.22
N GLN A 250 16.68 -32.60 11.96
CA GLN A 250 18.07 -32.82 12.44
C GLN A 250 18.33 -32.08 13.77
N ASN A 251 17.70 -30.93 13.98
CA ASN A 251 17.84 -30.14 15.19
C ASN A 251 16.52 -29.44 15.52
N GLU A 252 15.84 -29.87 16.57
CA GLU A 252 14.54 -29.28 16.99
C GLU A 252 14.63 -27.78 17.30
N ASN A 253 15.80 -27.33 17.81
CA ASN A 253 16.04 -25.92 18.17
C ASN A 253 16.55 -25.08 17.00
N PHE A 254 16.63 -25.65 15.79
CA PHE A 254 17.23 -25.00 14.63
C PHE A 254 16.70 -23.59 14.38
N ILE A 255 15.38 -23.37 14.49
CA ILE A 255 14.75 -22.07 14.25
C ILE A 255 15.22 -21.06 15.30
N ASP A 256 15.20 -21.43 16.59
CA ASP A 256 15.54 -20.50 17.68
C ASP A 256 17.02 -20.10 17.62
N GLU A 257 17.91 -21.06 17.29
CA GLU A 257 19.34 -20.84 17.15
C GLU A 257 19.72 -19.99 15.93
N ASN A 258 18.87 -20.00 14.89
CA ASN A 258 19.18 -19.33 13.61
C ASN A 258 18.13 -18.26 13.22
N LEU A 259 17.28 -17.82 14.14
CA LEU A 259 16.12 -17.00 13.82
C LEU A 259 16.48 -15.71 13.03
N ASN A 260 17.54 -15.02 13.44
CA ASN A 260 17.98 -13.79 12.79
C ASN A 260 18.48 -14.06 11.35
N ASP A 261 19.25 -15.12 11.16
CA ASP A 261 19.82 -15.49 9.87
C ASP A 261 18.74 -15.99 8.90
N ILE A 262 17.76 -16.73 9.43
CA ILE A 262 16.58 -17.16 8.68
C ILE A 262 15.79 -15.94 8.22
N CYS A 263 15.54 -14.97 9.11
CA CYS A 263 14.85 -13.72 8.78
C CYS A 263 15.62 -12.91 7.73
N ALA A 264 16.94 -12.77 7.89
CA ALA A 264 17.78 -12.03 6.95
C ALA A 264 17.79 -12.69 5.55
N SER A 265 17.97 -14.01 5.50
CA SER A 265 18.04 -14.77 4.25
C SER A 265 16.71 -14.76 3.48
N ILE A 266 15.57 -14.95 4.17
CA ILE A 266 14.26 -14.93 3.49
C ILE A 266 13.89 -13.51 3.04
N GLN A 267 14.14 -12.48 3.86
CA GLN A 267 13.91 -11.08 3.49
C GLN A 267 14.70 -10.71 2.23
N LYS A 268 16.01 -11.05 2.21
CA LYS A 268 16.85 -10.85 1.03
C LYS A 268 16.25 -11.49 -0.21
N ASN A 269 15.86 -12.77 -0.13
CA ASN A 269 15.33 -13.49 -1.27
C ASN A 269 14.04 -12.88 -1.83
N LEU A 270 13.07 -12.51 -0.95
CA LEU A 270 11.81 -11.90 -1.37
C LEU A 270 12.04 -10.52 -2.03
N ILE A 271 12.96 -9.72 -1.48
CA ILE A 271 13.28 -8.40 -2.01
C ILE A 271 14.12 -8.47 -3.28
N ASP A 272 15.07 -9.39 -3.37
CA ASP A 272 15.86 -9.59 -4.59
C ASP A 272 14.97 -10.01 -5.77
N ASN A 273 13.98 -10.88 -5.53
CA ASN A 273 12.99 -11.24 -6.54
C ASN A 273 12.20 -10.01 -7.03
N LEU A 274 11.77 -9.15 -6.12
CA LEU A 274 11.09 -7.89 -6.47
C LEU A 274 11.98 -6.97 -7.31
N LEU A 275 13.22 -6.73 -6.87
CA LEU A 275 14.13 -5.79 -7.51
C LEU A 275 14.59 -6.27 -8.89
N HIS A 276 14.75 -7.57 -9.08
CA HIS A 276 15.02 -8.17 -10.39
C HIS A 276 13.93 -7.82 -11.41
N GLU A 277 12.66 -7.91 -11.01
CA GLU A 277 11.54 -7.57 -11.89
C GLU A 277 11.44 -6.05 -12.13
N VAL A 278 11.70 -5.23 -11.11
CA VAL A 278 11.77 -3.76 -11.25
C VAL A 278 12.85 -3.36 -12.26
N GLU A 279 14.03 -3.99 -12.21
CA GLU A 279 15.14 -3.73 -13.12
C GLU A 279 14.77 -4.11 -14.58
N SER A 280 14.21 -5.30 -14.77
CA SER A 280 13.74 -5.75 -16.10
C SER A 280 12.75 -4.76 -16.69
N LEU A 281 11.65 -4.46 -15.97
CA LEU A 281 10.59 -3.58 -16.43
C LEU A 281 11.05 -2.13 -16.65
N SER A 282 11.94 -1.63 -15.78
CA SER A 282 12.55 -0.31 -15.94
C SER A 282 13.35 -0.23 -17.24
N SER A 283 14.17 -1.24 -17.51
CA SER A 283 15.01 -1.33 -18.70
C SER A 283 14.17 -1.47 -19.98
N GLU A 284 13.22 -2.41 -20.01
CA GLU A 284 12.37 -2.69 -21.16
C GLU A 284 11.49 -1.49 -21.57
N ASN A 285 11.05 -0.70 -20.59
CA ASN A 285 10.20 0.47 -20.81
C ASN A 285 10.98 1.79 -20.82
N ASN A 286 12.32 1.74 -20.69
CA ASN A 286 13.19 2.91 -20.64
C ASN A 286 12.76 3.94 -19.58
N LEU A 287 12.45 3.46 -18.36
CA LEU A 287 11.97 4.28 -17.24
C LEU A 287 13.07 4.45 -16.19
N LYS A 288 13.38 5.70 -15.86
CA LYS A 288 14.37 6.03 -14.83
C LYS A 288 13.74 6.47 -13.50
N THR A 289 12.49 6.88 -13.53
CA THR A 289 11.75 7.25 -12.32
C THR A 289 10.99 6.03 -11.81
N ILE A 290 11.30 5.60 -10.57
CA ILE A 290 10.69 4.43 -9.91
C ILE A 290 9.97 4.91 -8.65
N VAL A 291 8.69 4.61 -8.54
CA VAL A 291 7.81 5.11 -7.47
C VAL A 291 7.22 3.94 -6.70
N PHE A 292 7.58 3.82 -5.44
CA PHE A 292 7.06 2.78 -4.54
C PHE A 292 5.82 3.26 -3.77
N GLY A 293 4.89 2.33 -3.48
CA GLY A 293 3.74 2.55 -2.63
C GLY A 293 3.32 1.27 -1.91
N GLY A 294 2.54 1.40 -0.84
CA GLY A 294 2.09 0.28 -0.02
C GLY A 294 2.99 -0.05 1.17
N GLY A 295 2.47 -0.81 2.15
CA GLY A 295 3.08 -1.03 3.46
C GLY A 295 4.48 -1.63 3.44
N VAL A 296 4.79 -2.51 2.47
CA VAL A 296 6.11 -3.13 2.35
C VAL A 296 7.19 -2.14 1.93
N SER A 297 6.83 -0.98 1.35
CA SER A 297 7.79 0.09 1.03
C SER A 297 8.47 0.70 2.27
N ALA A 298 7.91 0.47 3.47
CA ALA A 298 8.52 0.86 4.73
C ALA A 298 9.74 0.00 5.12
N ASN A 299 9.90 -1.20 4.54
CA ASN A 299 10.94 -2.17 4.88
C ASN A 299 12.35 -1.56 4.77
N SER A 300 13.16 -1.72 5.83
CA SER A 300 14.47 -1.06 5.92
C SER A 300 15.52 -1.66 4.98
N TYR A 301 15.45 -2.97 4.74
CA TYR A 301 16.34 -3.65 3.80
C TYR A 301 16.03 -3.24 2.35
N LEU A 302 14.77 -3.16 1.98
CA LEU A 302 14.36 -2.64 0.67
C LEU A 302 14.91 -1.23 0.43
N LYS A 303 14.77 -0.33 1.41
CA LYS A 303 15.31 1.04 1.30
C LYS A 303 16.83 1.06 1.11
N LYS A 304 17.56 0.21 1.86
CA LYS A 304 19.02 0.06 1.70
C LYS A 304 19.38 -0.41 0.28
N ARG A 305 18.69 -1.44 -0.23
CA ARG A 305 18.92 -1.97 -1.57
C ARG A 305 18.58 -0.93 -2.65
N LEU A 306 17.45 -0.25 -2.54
CA LEU A 306 17.07 0.80 -3.49
C LEU A 306 18.07 1.96 -3.55
N HIS A 307 18.73 2.28 -2.45
CA HIS A 307 19.82 3.27 -2.45
C HIS A 307 21.04 2.81 -3.26
N ILE A 308 21.33 1.52 -3.28
CA ILE A 308 22.40 0.94 -4.09
C ILE A 308 21.97 0.90 -5.57
N GLU A 309 20.86 0.24 -5.84
CA GLU A 309 20.31 0.06 -7.19
C GLU A 309 20.07 1.39 -7.92
N SER A 310 19.65 2.44 -7.17
CA SER A 310 19.43 3.77 -7.75
C SER A 310 20.70 4.37 -8.34
N LYS A 311 21.88 4.07 -7.76
CA LYS A 311 23.16 4.55 -8.27
C LYS A 311 23.66 3.70 -9.44
N GLU A 312 23.46 2.39 -9.38
CA GLU A 312 23.91 1.45 -10.41
C GLU A 312 23.09 1.59 -11.69
N ASN A 313 21.79 1.82 -11.56
CA ASN A 313 20.86 1.91 -12.69
C ASN A 313 20.47 3.35 -13.09
N ASP A 314 21.04 4.36 -12.43
CA ASP A 314 20.70 5.78 -12.62
C ASP A 314 19.19 6.04 -12.44
N TRP A 315 18.62 5.49 -11.34
CA TRP A 315 17.21 5.67 -11.03
C TRP A 315 16.95 6.85 -10.09
N ASP A 316 15.85 7.56 -10.35
CA ASP A 316 15.26 8.52 -9.44
C ASP A 316 14.14 7.81 -8.64
N VAL A 317 14.46 7.39 -7.41
CA VAL A 317 13.59 6.53 -6.60
C VAL A 317 12.77 7.36 -5.62
N PHE A 318 11.47 7.10 -5.56
CA PHE A 318 10.53 7.71 -4.64
C PHE A 318 9.89 6.66 -3.74
N ILE A 319 10.01 6.87 -2.43
CA ILE A 319 9.40 6.06 -1.38
C ILE A 319 8.52 6.99 -0.54
N PRO A 320 7.27 6.61 -0.19
CA PRO A 320 6.39 7.49 0.55
C PRO A 320 6.91 7.73 1.98
N GLU A 321 6.52 8.88 2.55
CA GLU A 321 6.77 9.15 3.96
C GLU A 321 6.13 8.05 4.84
N PRO A 322 6.70 7.71 6.00
CA PRO A 322 6.23 6.59 6.83
C PRO A 322 4.74 6.62 7.15
N GLN A 323 4.17 7.81 7.32
CA GLN A 323 2.75 8.00 7.61
C GLN A 323 1.80 7.69 6.45
N TYR A 324 2.34 7.51 5.23
CA TYR A 324 1.58 7.25 4.02
C TYR A 324 1.92 5.89 3.38
N THR A 325 2.72 5.05 4.03
CA THR A 325 3.09 3.73 3.52
C THR A 325 1.97 2.70 3.67
N THR A 326 1.26 2.71 4.80
CA THR A 326 0.10 1.83 5.05
C THR A 326 -1.18 2.45 4.52
N ASP A 327 -2.29 1.70 4.58
CA ASP A 327 -3.60 2.18 4.18
C ASP A 327 -3.97 3.43 4.96
N ASN A 328 -4.28 4.50 4.24
CA ASN A 328 -4.62 5.81 4.79
C ASN A 328 -5.47 6.58 3.78
N ALA A 329 -6.14 7.63 4.24
CA ALA A 329 -7.09 8.40 3.44
C ALA A 329 -6.52 9.70 2.85
N ALA A 330 -5.22 9.97 3.02
CA ALA A 330 -4.57 11.20 2.55
C ALA A 330 -4.21 11.21 1.06
#